data_17e54542686b7b9b183e7dca01ca696b
#
_entry.id   17e54542686b7b9b183e7dca01ca696b
#
_cell.length_a   1.000
_cell.length_b   1.000
_cell.length_c   1.000
_cell.angle_alpha   90.00
_cell.angle_beta   90.00
_cell.angle_gamma   90.00
#
_symmetry.space_group_name_H-M   'P 1'
#
loop_
_entity.id
_entity.type
_entity.pdbx_description
1 polymer ?
#
loop_
_entity_poly.entity_id
_entity_poly.type
_entity_poly.pdbx_seq_one_letter_code
_entity_poly.pdbx_strand_id
1 'polypeptide(L)'
;AGDGYFESDDAGATWRSPSTGLEVGYLRSVAIDQGEPEVVVVSASSGPHTAYVAGRSDGRLYRRLARDRWERVRDGWPEPPSTIAPLLCAGAKPGEMWAADERGLHRSDDSGKSWRRVAGYATSPQHLRGLALLQ
;
A
#
# COMPACT_ATOMS: atom_id res chain seq x y z
N ALA A 1 9.26 5.75 -4.10
CA ALA A 1 10.69 5.87 -4.39
C ALA A 1 11.24 4.54 -4.87
N GLY A 2 12.24 4.58 -5.76
CA GLY A 2 12.79 3.38 -6.40
C GLY A 2 13.69 2.51 -5.51
N ASP A 3 14.07 3.02 -4.35
CA ASP A 3 15.08 2.37 -3.49
C ASP A 3 14.48 1.64 -2.28
N GLY A 4 13.17 1.46 -2.25
CA GLY A 4 12.50 0.69 -1.21
C GLY A 4 11.92 1.51 -0.07
N TYR A 5 11.77 0.84 1.08
CA TYR A 5 11.20 1.40 2.30
C TYR A 5 12.30 1.84 3.26
N PHE A 6 12.15 3.01 3.84
CA PHE A 6 13.06 3.55 4.84
C PHE A 6 12.29 4.03 6.05
N GLU A 7 12.84 3.81 7.23
CA GLU A 7 12.28 4.29 8.49
C GLU A 7 13.36 4.79 9.45
N SER A 8 12.95 5.66 10.37
CA SER A 8 13.78 6.23 11.41
C SER A 8 13.07 6.12 12.76
N ASP A 9 13.79 5.71 13.78
CA ASP A 9 13.31 5.65 15.17
C ASP A 9 13.82 6.83 16.03
N ASP A 10 14.62 7.72 15.44
CA ASP A 10 15.31 8.82 16.11
C ASP A 10 15.09 10.18 15.42
N ALA A 11 13.88 10.41 14.94
CA ALA A 11 13.47 11.66 14.30
C ALA A 11 14.31 12.04 13.06
N GLY A 12 14.79 11.03 12.33
CA GLY A 12 15.53 11.23 11.09
C GLY A 12 17.05 11.35 11.24
N ALA A 13 17.58 11.16 12.45
CA ALA A 13 19.03 11.19 12.66
C ALA A 13 19.71 9.97 12.03
N THR A 14 19.08 8.80 12.12
CA THR A 14 19.52 7.58 11.43
C THR A 14 18.36 6.92 10.70
N TRP A 15 18.66 6.19 9.63
CA TRP A 15 17.69 5.53 8.78
C TRP A 15 18.07 4.07 8.55
N ARG A 16 17.08 3.20 8.51
CA ARG A 16 17.22 1.80 8.14
C ARG A 16 16.26 1.44 7.02
N SER A 17 16.57 0.40 6.27
CA SER A 17 15.77 -0.07 5.14
C SER A 17 15.46 -1.57 5.31
N PRO A 18 14.47 -1.93 6.14
CA PRO A 18 14.04 -3.31 6.26
C PRO A 18 13.33 -3.75 4.98
N SER A 19 13.86 -4.78 4.31
CA SER A 19 13.39 -5.20 3.00
C SER A 19 13.12 -6.71 2.86
N THR A 20 13.35 -7.50 3.89
CA THR A 20 13.12 -8.95 3.85
C THR A 20 11.65 -9.27 3.54
N GLY A 21 11.40 -9.98 2.44
CA GLY A 21 10.06 -10.31 1.97
C GLY A 21 9.48 -9.34 0.94
N LEU A 22 10.10 -8.18 0.71
CA LEU A 22 9.77 -7.31 -0.43
C LEU A 22 10.36 -7.90 -1.71
N GLU A 23 9.49 -8.35 -2.62
CA GLU A 23 9.90 -8.92 -3.91
C GLU A 23 10.26 -7.85 -4.93
N VAL A 24 9.74 -6.63 -4.73
CA VAL A 24 9.95 -5.46 -5.60
C VAL A 24 10.23 -4.22 -4.77
N GLY A 25 10.94 -3.27 -5.32
CA GLY A 25 11.48 -2.12 -4.58
C GLY A 25 10.91 -0.76 -4.96
N TYR A 26 10.06 -0.67 -5.98
CA TYR A 26 9.42 0.61 -6.32
C TYR A 26 8.17 0.82 -5.47
N LEU A 27 8.30 1.55 -4.37
CA LEU A 27 7.21 1.82 -3.43
C LEU A 27 6.53 3.15 -3.76
N ARG A 28 5.19 3.14 -3.72
CA ARG A 28 4.38 4.29 -4.07
C ARG A 28 3.71 4.94 -2.87
N SER A 29 3.17 4.16 -1.96
CA SER A 29 2.34 4.67 -0.86
C SER A 29 2.51 3.83 0.39
N VAL A 30 2.21 4.42 1.54
CA VAL A 30 2.31 3.78 2.85
C VAL A 30 1.12 4.17 3.72
N ALA A 31 0.62 3.21 4.51
CA ALA A 31 -0.33 3.45 5.58
C ALA A 31 0.17 2.78 6.86
N ILE A 32 -0.04 3.44 7.98
CA ILE A 32 0.34 2.97 9.31
C ILE A 32 -0.94 2.84 10.14
N ASP A 33 -1.11 1.69 10.81
CA ASP A 33 -2.28 1.48 11.67
C ASP A 33 -2.28 2.46 12.84
N GLN A 34 -3.42 3.09 13.09
CA GLN A 34 -3.54 4.08 14.17
C GLN A 34 -3.52 3.45 15.57
N GLY A 35 -3.93 2.19 15.69
CA GLY A 35 -3.93 1.46 16.95
C GLY A 35 -2.61 0.74 17.23
N GLU A 36 -1.93 0.29 16.17
CA GLU A 36 -0.68 -0.45 16.23
C GLU A 36 0.34 0.11 15.24
N PRO A 37 1.14 1.13 15.63
CA PRO A 37 2.09 1.78 14.71
C PRO A 37 3.16 0.85 14.12
N GLU A 38 3.39 -0.31 14.72
CA GLU A 38 4.27 -1.35 14.15
C GLU A 38 3.67 -2.00 12.89
N VAL A 39 2.34 -1.93 12.71
CA VAL A 39 1.67 -2.45 11.54
C VAL A 39 1.71 -1.41 10.43
N VAL A 40 2.43 -1.74 9.38
CA VAL A 40 2.63 -0.89 8.21
C VAL A 40 2.20 -1.65 6.97
N VAL A 41 1.49 -1.01 6.06
CA VAL A 41 1.18 -1.51 4.73
C VAL A 41 1.79 -0.59 3.70
N VAL A 42 2.46 -1.16 2.71
CA VAL A 42 3.01 -0.42 1.57
C VAL A 42 2.46 -0.94 0.26
N SER A 43 2.34 -0.06 -0.71
CA SER A 43 2.07 -0.43 -2.10
C SER A 43 3.37 -0.37 -2.90
N ALA A 44 3.55 -1.34 -3.78
CA ALA A 44 4.78 -1.50 -4.54
C ALA A 44 4.53 -2.03 -5.95
N SER A 45 5.53 -1.85 -6.79
CA SER A 45 5.58 -2.33 -8.17
C SER A 45 7.04 -2.65 -8.53
N SER A 46 7.25 -3.33 -9.64
CA SER A 46 8.60 -3.62 -10.14
C SER A 46 9.35 -2.38 -10.64
N GLY A 47 8.62 -1.31 -10.97
CA GLY A 47 9.23 -0.07 -11.43
C GLY A 47 8.20 1.02 -11.75
N PRO A 48 8.66 2.22 -12.15
CA PRO A 48 7.76 3.33 -12.44
C PRO A 48 6.82 3.07 -13.62
N HIS A 49 7.27 2.29 -14.60
CA HIS A 49 6.46 1.98 -15.79
C HIS A 49 5.33 0.99 -15.51
N THR A 50 5.38 0.27 -14.41
CA THR A 50 4.39 -0.74 -14.01
C THR A 50 3.62 -0.33 -12.76
N ALA A 51 3.74 0.92 -12.31
CA ALA A 51 3.13 1.40 -11.07
C ALA A 51 1.83 2.18 -11.28
N TYR A 52 1.67 2.86 -12.41
CA TYR A 52 0.69 3.93 -12.53
C TYR A 52 -0.38 3.74 -13.62
N VAL A 53 -0.15 2.89 -14.60
CA VAL A 53 -1.01 2.79 -15.78
C VAL A 53 -1.77 1.47 -15.75
N ALA A 54 -3.09 1.53 -15.72
CA ALA A 54 -3.96 0.36 -15.83
C ALA A 54 -3.65 -0.48 -17.08
N GLY A 55 -3.68 -1.81 -16.94
CA GLY A 55 -3.37 -2.75 -18.03
C GLY A 55 -1.88 -2.99 -18.26
N ARG A 56 -1.00 -2.23 -17.63
CA ARG A 56 0.47 -2.39 -17.71
C ARG A 56 1.11 -2.53 -16.33
N SER A 57 0.30 -2.71 -15.31
CA SER A 57 0.74 -2.59 -13.92
C SER A 57 0.85 -3.93 -13.22
N ASP A 58 1.78 -4.01 -12.30
CA ASP A 58 2.02 -5.15 -11.44
C ASP A 58 1.97 -4.76 -9.96
N GLY A 59 1.10 -3.81 -9.61
CA GLY A 59 0.91 -3.31 -8.26
C GLY A 59 0.54 -4.41 -7.27
N ARG A 60 1.10 -4.31 -6.08
CA ARG A 60 0.86 -5.23 -4.98
C ARG A 60 0.93 -4.51 -3.65
N LEU A 61 0.40 -5.17 -2.62
CA LEU A 61 0.46 -4.71 -1.25
C LEU A 61 1.37 -5.64 -0.45
N TYR A 62 2.15 -5.06 0.45
CA TYR A 62 2.90 -5.77 1.48
C TYR A 62 2.50 -5.27 2.85
N ARG A 63 2.36 -6.17 3.79
CA ARG A 63 2.11 -5.90 5.20
C ARG A 63 3.32 -6.31 6.02
N ARG A 64 3.74 -5.47 6.96
CA ARG A 64 4.82 -5.80 7.88
C ARG A 64 4.35 -6.83 8.91
N LEU A 65 5.04 -7.97 8.98
CA LEU A 65 4.76 -9.03 9.96
C LEU A 65 5.57 -8.84 11.25
N ALA A 66 6.82 -8.41 11.10
CA ALA A 66 7.74 -8.14 12.16
C ALA A 66 8.63 -6.99 11.70
N ARG A 67 9.43 -6.42 12.60
CA ARG A 67 10.20 -5.20 12.36
C ARG A 67 10.94 -5.17 11.01
N ASP A 68 11.47 -6.30 10.57
CA ASP A 68 12.30 -6.37 9.37
C ASP A 68 11.72 -7.28 8.28
N ARG A 69 10.47 -7.72 8.43
CA ARG A 69 9.90 -8.71 7.52
C ARG A 69 8.52 -8.31 7.00
N TRP A 70 8.36 -8.47 5.68
CA TRP A 70 7.15 -8.18 4.94
C TRP A 70 6.53 -9.44 4.36
N GLU A 71 5.22 -9.44 4.22
CA GLU A 71 4.44 -10.45 3.53
C GLU A 71 3.54 -9.81 2.51
N ARG A 72 3.47 -10.41 1.30
CA ARG A 72 2.54 -9.94 0.29
C ARG A 72 1.10 -10.21 0.71
N VAL A 73 0.25 -9.20 0.62
CA VAL A 73 -1.18 -9.32 0.87
C VAL A 73 -1.83 -10.06 -0.31
N ARG A 74 -2.55 -11.15 -0.01
CA ARG A 74 -3.23 -11.99 -1.00
C ARG A 74 -4.74 -11.99 -0.82
N ASP A 75 -5.22 -11.85 0.40
CA ASP A 75 -6.64 -11.90 0.71
C ASP A 75 -7.33 -10.60 0.28
N GLY A 76 -8.20 -10.73 -0.74
CA GLY A 76 -8.91 -9.61 -1.33
C GLY A 76 -8.07 -8.71 -2.24
N TRP A 77 -6.79 -9.06 -2.51
CA TRP A 77 -5.93 -8.36 -3.46
C TRP A 77 -5.48 -9.29 -4.59
N PRO A 78 -5.59 -8.85 -5.86
CA PRO A 78 -5.29 -9.73 -6.99
C PRO A 78 -3.80 -10.04 -7.11
N GLU A 79 -3.48 -11.18 -7.70
CA GLU A 79 -2.10 -11.54 -8.06
C GLU A 79 -1.59 -10.63 -9.18
N PRO A 80 -0.33 -10.15 -9.10
CA PRO A 80 0.27 -9.40 -10.19
C PRO A 80 0.54 -10.30 -11.43
N PRO A 81 0.52 -9.75 -12.65
CA PRO A 81 0.19 -8.37 -13.00
C PRO A 81 -1.32 -8.14 -13.11
N SER A 82 -1.88 -7.14 -12.48
CA SER A 82 -3.33 -6.89 -12.55
C SER A 82 -3.76 -5.45 -12.29
N THR A 83 -3.17 -4.76 -11.31
CA THR A 83 -3.60 -3.42 -10.91
C THR A 83 -2.41 -2.50 -10.71
N ILE A 84 -2.66 -1.19 -10.73
CA ILE A 84 -1.65 -0.19 -10.37
C ILE A 84 -1.23 -0.37 -8.90
N ALA A 85 -0.07 0.14 -8.53
CA ALA A 85 0.30 0.26 -7.13
C ALA A 85 -0.69 1.26 -6.48
N PRO A 86 -1.54 0.82 -5.51
CA PRO A 86 -2.60 1.68 -5.00
C PRO A 86 -2.05 2.81 -4.14
N LEU A 87 -2.84 3.87 -4.02
CA LEU A 87 -2.65 4.87 -2.97
C LEU A 87 -3.25 4.35 -1.68
N LEU A 88 -2.60 4.60 -0.57
CA LEU A 88 -2.99 4.13 0.75
C LEU A 88 -3.21 5.29 1.70
N CYS A 89 -4.12 5.15 2.64
CA CYS A 89 -4.21 5.97 3.84
C CYS A 89 -4.74 5.17 5.03
N ALA A 90 -4.36 5.60 6.22
CA ALA A 90 -4.94 5.09 7.46
C ALA A 90 -6.40 5.54 7.58
N GLY A 91 -7.22 4.71 8.20
CA GLY A 91 -8.59 5.03 8.52
C GLY A 91 -8.73 5.84 9.81
N ALA A 92 -9.97 6.11 10.22
CA ALA A 92 -10.27 6.85 11.45
C ALA A 92 -10.18 5.99 12.72
N LYS A 93 -10.17 4.67 12.57
CA LYS A 93 -10.19 3.72 13.69
C LYS A 93 -9.00 2.78 13.63
N PRO A 94 -8.56 2.23 14.77
CA PRO A 94 -7.58 1.15 14.77
C PRO A 94 -8.02 0.00 13.85
N GLY A 95 -7.08 -0.52 13.07
CA GLY A 95 -7.33 -1.60 12.10
C GLY A 95 -7.92 -1.16 10.77
N GLU A 96 -8.43 0.05 10.66
CA GLU A 96 -9.03 0.56 9.42
C GLU A 96 -7.96 1.16 8.49
N MET A 97 -7.95 0.70 7.25
CA MET A 97 -7.10 1.23 6.19
C MET A 97 -7.86 1.32 4.87
N TRP A 98 -7.44 2.22 4.01
CA TRP A 98 -8.04 2.47 2.71
C TRP A 98 -6.99 2.40 1.61
N ALA A 99 -7.41 1.89 0.45
CA ALA A 99 -6.61 1.85 -0.75
C ALA A 99 -7.44 2.32 -1.95
N ALA A 100 -6.81 3.03 -2.87
CA ALA A 100 -7.43 3.45 -4.12
C ALA A 100 -6.58 3.01 -5.31
N ASP A 101 -7.21 2.34 -6.27
CA ASP A 101 -6.62 1.98 -7.56
C ASP A 101 -7.62 2.27 -8.70
N GLU A 102 -7.32 1.82 -9.92
CA GLU A 102 -8.18 2.01 -11.08
C GLU A 102 -9.55 1.33 -10.96
N ARG A 103 -9.68 0.34 -10.10
CA ARG A 103 -10.93 -0.42 -9.89
C ARG A 103 -11.90 0.28 -8.92
N GLY A 104 -11.38 1.13 -8.02
CA GLY A 104 -12.19 1.82 -7.02
C GLY A 104 -11.48 1.99 -5.68
N LEU A 105 -12.31 2.13 -4.65
CA LEU A 105 -11.89 2.19 -3.25
C LEU A 105 -12.00 0.83 -2.61
N HIS A 106 -10.96 0.47 -1.87
CA HIS A 106 -10.84 -0.77 -1.11
C HIS A 106 -10.63 -0.42 0.36
N ARG A 107 -11.15 -1.26 1.23
CA ARG A 107 -11.05 -1.09 2.67
C ARG A 107 -10.57 -2.38 3.34
N SER A 108 -9.73 -2.22 4.33
CA SER A 108 -9.37 -3.23 5.31
C SER A 108 -9.88 -2.80 6.69
N ASP A 109 -10.40 -3.74 7.47
CA ASP A 109 -10.82 -3.53 8.86
C ASP A 109 -9.99 -4.39 9.84
N ASP A 110 -8.94 -5.04 9.35
CA ASP A 110 -8.09 -5.99 10.09
C ASP A 110 -6.61 -5.66 9.97
N SER A 111 -6.30 -4.37 9.96
CA SER A 111 -4.91 -3.87 9.89
C SER A 111 -4.18 -4.28 8.61
N GLY A 112 -4.88 -4.31 7.49
CA GLY A 112 -4.30 -4.58 6.18
C GLY A 112 -4.11 -6.05 5.83
N LYS A 113 -4.63 -7.00 6.63
CA LYS A 113 -4.53 -8.43 6.33
C LYS A 113 -5.40 -8.84 5.17
N SER A 114 -6.65 -8.35 5.15
CA SER A 114 -7.61 -8.60 4.08
C SER A 114 -8.25 -7.31 3.58
N TRP A 115 -8.66 -7.32 2.33
CA TRP A 115 -9.19 -6.14 1.64
C TRP A 115 -10.47 -6.48 0.88
N ARG A 116 -11.38 -5.52 0.81
CA ARG A 116 -12.60 -5.62 -0.01
C ARG A 116 -12.85 -4.32 -0.73
N ARG A 117 -13.34 -4.41 -1.95
CA ARG A 117 -13.79 -3.25 -2.71
C ARG A 117 -15.09 -2.73 -2.11
N VAL A 118 -15.16 -1.44 -1.81
CA VAL A 118 -16.34 -0.81 -1.20
C VAL A 118 -17.03 0.18 -2.11
N ALA A 119 -16.33 0.72 -3.11
CA ALA A 119 -16.90 1.63 -4.08
C ALA A 119 -16.13 1.56 -5.41
N GLY A 120 -16.83 1.78 -6.50
CA GLY A 120 -16.24 2.02 -7.82
C GLY A 120 -16.35 3.50 -8.20
N TYR A 121 -15.82 3.83 -9.37
CA TYR A 121 -15.92 5.16 -9.94
C TYR A 121 -17.03 5.19 -11.01
N ALA A 122 -17.75 6.31 -11.09
CA ALA A 122 -18.67 6.56 -12.19
C ALA A 122 -17.91 6.65 -13.53
N THR A 123 -16.71 7.22 -13.50
CA THR A 123 -15.75 7.25 -14.62
C THR A 123 -14.38 6.92 -14.05
N SER A 124 -13.68 5.95 -14.64
CA SER A 124 -12.35 5.55 -14.19
C SER A 124 -11.37 6.72 -14.24
N PRO A 125 -10.70 7.04 -13.12
CA PRO A 125 -9.71 8.10 -13.12
C PRO A 125 -8.50 7.68 -13.97
N GLN A 126 -7.99 8.61 -14.79
CA GLN A 126 -6.79 8.35 -15.58
C GLN A 126 -5.52 8.36 -14.71
N HIS A 127 -5.51 9.20 -13.68
CA HIS A 127 -4.37 9.34 -12.78
C HIS A 127 -4.86 9.55 -11.34
N LEU A 128 -4.50 8.64 -10.46
CA LEU A 128 -4.67 8.79 -9.02
C LEU A 128 -3.39 9.41 -8.44
N ARG A 129 -3.54 10.52 -7.72
CA ARG A 129 -2.40 11.27 -7.16
C ARG A 129 -2.41 11.38 -5.65
N GLY A 130 -3.55 11.19 -5.01
CA GLY A 130 -3.68 11.27 -3.56
C GLY A 130 -4.93 10.56 -3.07
N LEU A 131 -4.88 10.13 -1.83
CA LEU A 131 -5.99 9.57 -1.07
C LEU A 131 -5.90 10.12 0.35
N ALA A 132 -6.99 10.70 0.82
CA ALA A 132 -7.08 11.20 2.19
C ALA A 132 -8.47 10.94 2.75
N LEU A 133 -8.52 10.64 4.04
CA LEU A 133 -9.76 10.54 4.79
C LEU A 133 -10.05 11.91 5.41
N LEU A 134 -11.22 12.46 5.09
CA LEU A 134 -11.73 13.68 5.73
C LEU A 134 -12.49 13.30 6.98
N GLN A 135 -12.16 13.90 8.07
CA GLN A 135 -12.82 13.72 9.36
C GLN A 135 -13.69 14.91 9.71
#